data_af706a95d385c2f0e82036ef9c909189
#
_entry.id   af706a95d385c2f0e82036ef9c909189
#
_cell.length_a   1.000
_cell.length_b   1.000
_cell.length_c   1.000
_cell.angle_alpha   90.00
_cell.angle_beta   90.00
_cell.angle_gamma   90.00
#
_symmetry.space_group_name_H-M   'P 1'
#
loop_
_entity.id
_entity.type
_entity.pdbx_description
1 polymer ?
#
loop_
_entity_poly.entity_id
_entity_poly.type
_entity_poly.pdbx_seq_one_letter_code
_entity_poly.pdbx_strand_id
1 'polypeptide(L)'
;TLLASSAASDVYKRQLRSNDAYTPGGKAGFRPDRAVTVYSQILKRLYPHVPVVIGGIEASLRRLTHYDYWSDALKPSILAESGADLLIYGMGERVVQQVARAMRNGYNAKLLRKIRQVAFLSDESYVARLDPAATIRLRSYEECLTDKTAFGENFTVIETQSNLMEPTATLVEAVGDRCVVVTPANTTLTTEELDHSFDLPYERAPHPRYAGKGDIPAWEMIRHSVNIHRGCFGGCSFCTISAHQGKFINSRSERSILAEVEHVVKSPGFKGYLSDVGAPSANMYRMGGRDRELC
;
A
#
# COMPACT_ATOMS: atom_id res chain seq x y z
N THR A 1 -12.89 -6.63 -10.41
CA THR A 1 -12.84 -6.11 -11.80
C THR A 1 -13.94 -5.08 -12.06
N LEU A 2 -15.18 -5.33 -11.60
CA LEU A 2 -16.31 -4.39 -11.75
C LEU A 2 -16.14 -3.09 -10.95
N LEU A 3 -15.53 -3.12 -9.78
CA LEU A 3 -15.19 -1.92 -9.01
C LEU A 3 -14.14 -1.05 -9.70
N ALA A 4 -13.19 -1.66 -10.41
CA ALA A 4 -12.21 -0.94 -11.19
C ALA A 4 -12.83 -0.25 -12.41
N SER A 5 -13.84 -0.84 -13.05
CA SER A 5 -14.48 -0.27 -14.25
C SER A 5 -15.35 0.95 -13.93
N SER A 6 -16.15 0.93 -12.85
CA SER A 6 -16.93 2.09 -12.42
C SER A 6 -16.02 3.22 -11.90
N ALA A 7 -15.00 2.88 -11.11
CA ALA A 7 -14.00 3.84 -10.66
C ALA A 7 -13.24 4.48 -11.83
N ALA A 8 -12.89 3.70 -12.86
CA ALA A 8 -12.21 4.22 -14.05
C ALA A 8 -13.07 5.21 -14.85
N SER A 9 -14.39 4.98 -14.95
CA SER A 9 -15.29 5.92 -15.61
C SER A 9 -15.39 7.25 -14.87
N ASP A 10 -15.52 7.24 -13.56
CA ASP A 10 -15.59 8.45 -12.74
C ASP A 10 -14.25 9.21 -12.74
N VAL A 11 -13.12 8.48 -12.69
CA VAL A 11 -11.79 9.05 -12.81
C VAL A 11 -11.57 9.70 -14.18
N TYR A 12 -11.96 9.05 -15.26
CA TYR A 12 -11.83 9.61 -16.60
C TYR A 12 -12.64 10.91 -16.78
N LYS A 13 -13.84 10.96 -16.23
CA LYS A 13 -14.72 12.14 -16.32
C LYS A 13 -14.40 13.22 -15.27
N ARG A 14 -13.53 12.93 -14.31
CA ARG A 14 -13.26 13.79 -13.14
C ARG A 14 -14.53 14.24 -12.41
N GLN A 15 -15.51 13.36 -12.35
CA GLN A 15 -16.80 13.61 -11.69
C GLN A 15 -16.78 13.07 -10.26
N LEU A 16 -17.46 13.77 -9.36
CA LEU A 16 -17.73 13.25 -8.03
C LEU A 16 -18.54 11.95 -8.17
N ARG A 17 -18.15 10.93 -7.41
CA ARG A 17 -18.86 9.65 -7.40
C ARG A 17 -20.28 9.85 -6.89
N SER A 18 -21.25 9.39 -7.66
CA SER A 18 -22.62 9.29 -7.19
C SER A 18 -22.83 8.18 -6.15
N ASN A 19 -21.99 7.13 -6.22
CA ASN A 19 -22.05 5.97 -5.35
C ASN A 19 -20.67 5.67 -4.75
N ASP A 20 -20.64 5.21 -3.49
CA ASP A 20 -19.45 4.71 -2.83
C ASP A 20 -19.68 3.27 -2.35
N ALA A 21 -19.08 2.30 -3.05
CA ALA A 21 -19.22 0.88 -2.74
C ALA A 21 -18.73 0.48 -1.35
N TYR A 22 -17.95 1.32 -0.69
CA TYR A 22 -17.40 1.07 0.66
C TYR A 22 -18.24 1.66 1.79
N THR A 23 -19.39 2.26 1.47
CA THR A 23 -20.29 2.83 2.48
C THR A 23 -21.61 2.07 2.52
N PRO A 24 -22.29 2.05 3.70
CA PRO A 24 -23.61 1.45 3.82
C PRO A 24 -24.62 2.07 2.84
N GLY A 25 -25.34 1.22 2.10
CA GLY A 25 -26.28 1.63 1.06
C GLY A 25 -25.61 2.27 -0.18
N GLY A 26 -24.28 2.14 -0.32
CA GLY A 26 -23.55 2.67 -1.47
C GLY A 26 -23.50 4.19 -1.55
N LYS A 27 -23.80 4.93 -0.49
CA LYS A 27 -23.95 6.39 -0.52
C LYS A 27 -22.59 7.09 -0.58
N ALA A 28 -22.39 7.99 -1.53
CA ALA A 28 -21.22 8.83 -1.64
C ALA A 28 -21.19 9.97 -0.59
N GLY A 29 -20.03 10.61 -0.44
CA GLY A 29 -19.87 11.80 0.42
C GLY A 29 -19.58 11.53 1.89
N PHE A 30 -19.48 10.26 2.33
CA PHE A 30 -19.17 9.91 3.72
C PHE A 30 -17.69 9.68 4.01
N ARG A 31 -16.86 9.64 3.01
CA ARG A 31 -15.42 9.45 3.12
C ARG A 31 -14.69 10.56 2.38
N PRO A 32 -13.57 11.10 2.93
CA PRO A 32 -12.72 12.01 2.19
C PRO A 32 -12.02 11.28 1.03
N ASP A 33 -11.79 11.97 -0.08
CA ASP A 33 -11.12 11.39 -1.26
C ASP A 33 -9.67 10.98 -0.97
N ARG A 34 -9.02 11.69 -0.02
CA ARG A 34 -7.66 11.40 0.46
C ARG A 34 -7.72 11.01 1.93
N ALA A 35 -8.26 9.83 2.18
CA ALA A 35 -8.59 9.37 3.53
C ALA A 35 -7.37 9.32 4.46
N VAL A 36 -6.24 8.79 3.98
CA VAL A 36 -5.02 8.67 4.81
C VAL A 36 -4.50 10.06 5.19
N THR A 37 -4.44 11.01 4.27
CA THR A 37 -4.01 12.39 4.55
C THR A 37 -4.93 13.06 5.56
N VAL A 38 -6.24 13.05 5.32
CA VAL A 38 -7.22 13.73 6.18
C VAL A 38 -7.25 13.13 7.58
N TYR A 39 -7.28 11.81 7.70
CA TYR A 39 -7.32 11.15 9.01
C TYR A 39 -6.02 11.35 9.79
N SER A 40 -4.87 11.31 9.12
CA SER A 40 -3.59 11.60 9.77
C SER A 40 -3.51 13.02 10.30
N GLN A 41 -3.95 14.00 9.51
CA GLN A 41 -4.02 15.41 9.95
C GLN A 41 -4.94 15.61 11.18
N ILE A 42 -6.10 14.92 11.19
CA ILE A 42 -7.01 14.95 12.35
C ILE A 42 -6.32 14.34 13.57
N LEU A 43 -5.68 13.16 13.43
CA LEU A 43 -4.99 12.51 14.54
C LEU A 43 -3.83 13.35 15.07
N LYS A 44 -3.02 13.94 14.20
CA LYS A 44 -1.90 14.81 14.61
C LYS A 44 -2.38 16.09 15.33
N ARG A 45 -3.52 16.63 14.92
CA ARG A 45 -4.13 17.78 15.61
C ARG A 45 -4.66 17.42 16.99
N LEU A 46 -5.32 16.27 17.12
CA LEU A 46 -5.90 15.81 18.39
C LEU A 46 -4.86 15.24 19.36
N TYR A 47 -3.85 14.57 18.82
CA TYR A 47 -2.83 13.85 19.56
C TYR A 47 -1.42 14.17 19.03
N PRO A 48 -0.91 15.39 19.18
CA PRO A 48 0.33 15.85 18.53
C PRO A 48 1.58 15.04 18.93
N HIS A 49 1.58 14.46 20.13
CA HIS A 49 2.70 13.69 20.66
C HIS A 49 2.62 12.18 20.35
N VAL A 50 1.50 11.70 19.83
CA VAL A 50 1.33 10.29 19.47
C VAL A 50 1.87 10.05 18.06
N PRO A 51 2.79 9.10 17.88
CA PRO A 51 3.27 8.74 16.56
C PRO A 51 2.15 8.23 15.67
N VAL A 52 2.06 8.77 14.45
CA VAL A 52 1.12 8.31 13.41
C VAL A 52 1.91 7.55 12.36
N VAL A 53 1.61 6.26 12.23
CA VAL A 53 2.20 5.37 11.22
C VAL A 53 1.14 5.10 10.15
N ILE A 54 1.46 5.38 8.91
CA ILE A 54 0.55 5.19 7.76
C ILE A 54 1.04 4.05 6.87
N GLY A 55 0.12 3.45 6.12
CA GLY A 55 0.41 2.35 5.21
C GLY A 55 -0.75 2.09 4.25
N GLY A 56 -0.71 0.95 3.57
CA GLY A 56 -1.68 0.58 2.56
C GLY A 56 -1.41 1.22 1.20
N ILE A 57 -2.32 1.00 0.25
CA ILE A 57 -2.10 1.37 -1.15
C ILE A 57 -1.97 2.89 -1.35
N GLU A 58 -2.81 3.70 -0.68
CA GLU A 58 -2.76 5.17 -0.79
C GLU A 58 -1.40 5.71 -0.34
N ALA A 59 -0.94 5.29 0.83
CA ALA A 59 0.36 5.72 1.37
C ALA A 59 1.53 5.21 0.51
N SER A 60 1.51 3.93 0.12
CA SER A 60 2.59 3.32 -0.66
C SER A 60 2.82 4.02 -1.99
N LEU A 61 1.75 4.31 -2.74
CA LEU A 61 1.84 4.93 -4.06
C LEU A 61 2.19 6.42 -3.99
N ARG A 62 1.90 7.08 -2.87
CA ARG A 62 2.13 8.51 -2.65
C ARG A 62 3.32 8.80 -1.73
N ARG A 63 4.23 7.83 -1.54
CA ARG A 63 5.40 8.00 -0.65
C ARG A 63 6.45 8.97 -1.15
N LEU A 64 6.50 9.21 -2.45
CA LEU A 64 7.37 10.17 -3.16
C LEU A 64 6.51 11.12 -3.99
N THR A 65 7.12 12.04 -4.70
CA THR A 65 6.43 12.88 -5.70
C THR A 65 5.62 12.00 -6.64
N HIS A 66 4.36 12.34 -6.83
CA HIS A 66 3.43 11.56 -7.62
C HIS A 66 2.47 12.45 -8.40
N TYR A 67 1.99 11.93 -9.55
CA TYR A 67 0.94 12.57 -10.31
C TYR A 67 -0.42 12.24 -9.70
N ASP A 68 -1.13 13.28 -9.28
CA ASP A 68 -2.51 13.17 -8.82
C ASP A 68 -3.45 13.44 -9.99
N TYR A 69 -3.98 12.38 -10.56
CA TYR A 69 -4.86 12.45 -11.71
C TYR A 69 -6.08 13.35 -11.47
N TRP A 70 -6.64 13.34 -10.26
CA TRP A 70 -7.83 14.09 -9.92
C TRP A 70 -7.62 15.59 -10.01
N SER A 71 -6.55 16.11 -9.43
CA SER A 71 -6.18 17.52 -9.48
C SER A 71 -5.39 17.90 -10.74
N ASP A 72 -5.00 16.91 -11.58
CA ASP A 72 -4.15 17.09 -12.76
C ASP A 72 -2.84 17.80 -12.44
N ALA A 73 -2.21 17.38 -11.37
CA ALA A 73 -1.00 18.03 -10.86
C ALA A 73 -0.07 17.04 -10.18
N LEU A 74 1.23 17.35 -10.17
CA LEU A 74 2.18 16.67 -9.29
C LEU A 74 1.93 17.12 -7.85
N LYS A 75 2.01 16.14 -6.95
CA LYS A 75 1.89 16.34 -5.51
C LYS A 75 3.16 15.86 -4.82
N PRO A 76 3.54 16.50 -3.71
CA PRO A 76 4.66 16.02 -2.91
C PRO A 76 4.32 14.71 -2.21
N SER A 77 5.31 14.11 -1.56
CA SER A 77 5.09 12.94 -0.71
C SER A 77 3.92 13.15 0.26
N ILE A 78 3.09 12.11 0.42
CA ILE A 78 2.00 12.09 1.41
C ILE A 78 2.50 12.38 2.85
N LEU A 79 3.76 12.09 3.16
CA LEU A 79 4.36 12.43 4.46
C LEU A 79 4.43 13.93 4.68
N ALA A 80 4.73 14.72 3.63
CA ALA A 80 4.75 16.17 3.70
C ALA A 80 3.34 16.76 3.89
N GLU A 81 2.32 16.14 3.27
CA GLU A 81 0.94 16.59 3.35
C GLU A 81 0.22 16.14 4.62
N SER A 82 0.44 14.90 5.06
CA SER A 82 -0.33 14.28 6.16
C SER A 82 0.22 14.57 7.56
N GLY A 83 1.50 14.94 7.65
CA GLY A 83 2.21 15.07 8.92
C GLY A 83 2.44 13.76 9.66
N ALA A 84 2.28 12.62 9.01
CA ALA A 84 2.57 11.31 9.59
C ALA A 84 4.07 11.16 9.89
N ASP A 85 4.39 10.40 10.94
CA ASP A 85 5.76 10.24 11.43
C ASP A 85 6.53 9.15 10.68
N LEU A 86 5.82 8.14 10.21
CA LEU A 86 6.38 6.99 9.49
C LEU A 86 5.37 6.45 8.47
N LEU A 87 5.88 6.00 7.34
CA LEU A 87 5.10 5.32 6.32
C LEU A 87 5.68 3.93 6.09
N ILE A 88 4.82 2.91 6.11
CA ILE A 88 5.15 1.54 5.72
C ILE A 88 4.59 1.32 4.32
N TYR A 89 5.45 1.03 3.33
CA TYR A 89 5.02 0.83 1.96
C TYR A 89 5.01 -0.64 1.55
N GLY A 90 4.29 -0.94 0.47
CA GLY A 90 4.19 -2.31 -0.03
C GLY A 90 3.43 -3.25 0.91
N MET A 91 3.83 -4.52 0.92
CA MET A 91 3.27 -5.54 1.80
C MET A 91 3.82 -5.37 3.21
N GLY A 92 3.00 -4.79 4.09
CA GLY A 92 3.44 -4.25 5.39
C GLY A 92 3.46 -5.25 6.55
N GLU A 93 3.01 -6.49 6.38
CA GLU A 93 2.76 -7.45 7.45
C GLU A 93 3.98 -7.66 8.36
N ARG A 94 5.15 -7.91 7.78
CA ARG A 94 6.42 -8.06 8.52
C ARG A 94 6.84 -6.77 9.22
N VAL A 95 6.74 -5.64 8.50
CA VAL A 95 7.21 -4.34 8.98
C VAL A 95 6.32 -3.81 10.11
N VAL A 96 4.99 -3.95 10.01
CA VAL A 96 4.05 -3.56 11.09
C VAL A 96 4.41 -4.29 12.39
N GLN A 97 4.71 -5.59 12.34
CA GLN A 97 5.13 -6.33 13.52
C GLN A 97 6.46 -5.82 14.09
N GLN A 98 7.45 -5.51 13.22
CA GLN A 98 8.74 -4.97 13.66
C GLN A 98 8.57 -3.60 14.33
N VAL A 99 7.78 -2.71 13.71
CA VAL A 99 7.46 -1.38 14.26
C VAL A 99 6.74 -1.50 15.60
N ALA A 100 5.70 -2.35 15.68
CA ALA A 100 4.94 -2.55 16.90
C ALA A 100 5.81 -3.11 18.05
N ARG A 101 6.68 -4.09 17.76
CA ARG A 101 7.63 -4.63 18.75
C ARG A 101 8.63 -3.58 19.22
N ALA A 102 9.17 -2.80 18.28
CA ALA A 102 10.11 -1.72 18.61
C ALA A 102 9.44 -0.66 19.50
N MET A 103 8.25 -0.19 19.15
CA MET A 103 7.50 0.80 19.95
C MET A 103 7.17 0.28 21.35
N ARG A 104 6.74 -0.99 21.47
CA ARG A 104 6.50 -1.63 22.78
C ARG A 104 7.75 -1.67 23.65
N ASN A 105 8.93 -1.78 23.06
CA ASN A 105 10.22 -1.77 23.76
C ASN A 105 10.77 -0.36 24.01
N GLY A 106 9.97 0.67 23.87
CA GLY A 106 10.33 2.06 24.15
C GLY A 106 11.08 2.79 23.03
N TYR A 107 11.14 2.21 21.81
CA TYR A 107 11.72 2.89 20.66
C TYR A 107 10.79 4.01 20.18
N ASN A 108 11.37 5.16 19.88
CA ASN A 108 10.64 6.27 19.27
C ASN A 108 10.67 6.22 17.74
N ALA A 109 9.86 7.05 17.08
CA ALA A 109 9.77 7.08 15.63
C ALA A 109 11.12 7.30 14.93
N LYS A 110 12.09 8.02 15.53
CA LYS A 110 13.42 8.24 14.94
C LYS A 110 14.26 6.96 14.88
N LEU A 111 14.10 6.08 15.85
CA LEU A 111 14.81 4.78 15.87
C LEU A 111 14.23 3.79 14.87
N LEU A 112 12.94 3.95 14.49
CA LEU A 112 12.28 3.13 13.48
C LEU A 112 12.81 3.38 12.05
N ARG A 113 13.54 4.47 11.83
CA ARG A 113 14.13 4.85 10.52
C ARG A 113 15.14 3.85 9.97
N LYS A 114 15.66 2.94 10.81
CA LYS A 114 16.57 1.86 10.40
C LYS A 114 15.86 0.60 9.90
N ILE A 115 14.55 0.53 10.06
CA ILE A 115 13.76 -0.60 9.56
C ILE A 115 13.68 -0.49 8.03
N ARG A 116 13.77 -1.62 7.34
CA ARG A 116 13.56 -1.68 5.89
C ARG A 116 12.09 -1.47 5.55
N GLN A 117 11.82 -1.00 4.33
CA GLN A 117 10.46 -0.85 3.78
C GLN A 117 9.63 0.22 4.51
N VAL A 118 10.30 1.27 4.96
CA VAL A 118 9.66 2.45 5.53
C VAL A 118 10.06 3.71 4.78
N ALA A 119 9.23 4.75 4.90
CA ALA A 119 9.57 6.09 4.47
C ALA A 119 9.28 7.10 5.59
N PHE A 120 10.06 8.17 5.66
CA PHE A 120 9.93 9.22 6.67
C PHE A 120 10.51 10.54 6.17
N LEU A 121 10.10 11.63 6.80
CA LEU A 121 10.71 12.95 6.59
C LEU A 121 11.93 13.15 7.48
N SER A 122 12.98 13.74 6.90
CA SER A 122 14.19 14.12 7.63
C SER A 122 14.74 15.43 7.08
N ASP A 123 15.92 15.80 7.53
CA ASP A 123 16.70 16.95 7.05
C ASP A 123 17.96 16.50 6.31
N GLU A 124 18.61 17.43 5.64
CA GLU A 124 19.83 17.18 4.89
C GLU A 124 20.99 16.68 5.78
N SER A 125 21.01 17.08 7.06
CA SER A 125 22.03 16.63 8.03
C SER A 125 21.92 15.13 8.33
N TYR A 126 20.71 14.58 8.27
CA TYR A 126 20.49 13.14 8.36
C TYR A 126 20.95 12.43 7.08
N VAL A 127 20.58 12.98 5.92
CA VAL A 127 20.93 12.40 4.61
C VAL A 127 22.43 12.36 4.40
N ALA A 128 23.16 13.39 4.83
CA ALA A 128 24.62 13.46 4.76
C ALA A 128 25.34 12.36 5.57
N ARG A 129 24.65 11.68 6.49
CA ARG A 129 25.18 10.55 7.27
C ARG A 129 24.85 9.18 6.67
N LEU A 130 24.04 9.13 5.62
CA LEU A 130 23.77 7.89 4.90
C LEU A 130 25.01 7.46 4.10
N ASP A 131 25.13 6.16 3.87
CA ASP A 131 26.17 5.63 2.99
C ASP A 131 25.93 6.11 1.55
N PRO A 132 26.85 6.91 0.96
CA PRO A 132 26.68 7.39 -0.41
C PRO A 132 26.60 6.27 -1.45
N ALA A 133 27.27 5.13 -1.21
CA ALA A 133 27.27 3.99 -2.13
C ALA A 133 25.91 3.25 -2.14
N ALA A 134 25.15 3.36 -1.05
CA ALA A 134 23.83 2.73 -0.88
C ALA A 134 22.67 3.76 -0.94
N THR A 135 22.94 5.00 -1.38
CA THR A 135 21.93 6.07 -1.42
C THR A 135 21.80 6.62 -2.84
N ILE A 136 20.58 6.63 -3.35
CA ILE A 136 20.25 7.25 -4.63
C ILE A 136 19.44 8.52 -4.36
N ARG A 137 19.97 9.67 -4.79
CA ARG A 137 19.25 10.93 -4.77
C ARG A 137 18.39 11.05 -6.02
N LEU A 138 17.10 11.22 -5.80
CA LEU A 138 16.12 11.53 -6.84
C LEU A 138 16.14 13.04 -7.14
N ARG A 139 15.59 13.43 -8.28
CA ARG A 139 15.24 14.82 -8.56
C ARG A 139 14.26 15.31 -7.51
N SER A 140 14.39 16.54 -7.07
CA SER A 140 13.51 17.13 -6.06
C SER A 140 12.07 17.29 -6.55
N TYR A 141 11.14 17.46 -5.63
CA TYR A 141 9.77 17.81 -5.96
C TYR A 141 9.69 19.06 -6.83
N GLU A 142 10.46 20.09 -6.50
CA GLU A 142 10.49 21.38 -7.21
C GLU A 142 11.04 21.23 -8.63
N GLU A 143 12.08 20.42 -8.84
CA GLU A 143 12.58 20.08 -10.18
C GLU A 143 11.50 19.36 -11.00
N CYS A 144 10.82 18.38 -10.40
CA CYS A 144 9.74 17.65 -11.07
C CYS A 144 8.55 18.54 -11.46
N LEU A 145 8.27 19.61 -10.71
CA LEU A 145 7.21 20.56 -11.05
C LEU A 145 7.51 21.35 -12.33
N THR A 146 8.78 21.59 -12.60
CA THR A 146 9.23 22.43 -13.73
C THR A 146 9.70 21.62 -14.92
N ASP A 147 10.15 20.38 -14.70
CA ASP A 147 10.68 19.50 -15.75
C ASP A 147 10.04 18.10 -15.67
N LYS A 148 9.25 17.76 -16.68
CA LYS A 148 8.66 16.43 -16.83
C LYS A 148 9.70 15.33 -16.99
N THR A 149 10.89 15.65 -17.53
CA THR A 149 11.99 14.69 -17.69
C THR A 149 12.51 14.28 -16.31
N ALA A 150 12.67 15.23 -15.39
CA ALA A 150 13.08 14.95 -14.02
C ALA A 150 12.13 13.98 -13.32
N PHE A 151 10.82 14.15 -13.49
CA PHE A 151 9.84 13.21 -12.98
C PHE A 151 9.95 11.80 -13.62
N GLY A 152 10.20 11.75 -14.94
CA GLY A 152 10.44 10.50 -15.68
C GLY A 152 11.71 9.78 -15.22
N GLU A 153 12.80 10.51 -14.96
CA GLU A 153 14.04 9.96 -14.39
C GLU A 153 13.78 9.32 -13.01
N ASN A 154 13.07 10.00 -12.12
CA ASN A 154 12.70 9.47 -10.82
C ASN A 154 11.87 8.18 -10.95
N PHE A 155 10.89 8.16 -11.86
CA PHE A 155 10.09 6.96 -12.14
C PHE A 155 10.96 5.79 -12.58
N THR A 156 11.93 6.03 -13.48
CA THR A 156 12.86 4.99 -13.95
C THR A 156 13.69 4.42 -12.82
N VAL A 157 14.20 5.24 -11.90
CA VAL A 157 14.94 4.77 -10.72
C VAL A 157 14.04 3.94 -9.81
N ILE A 158 12.83 4.41 -9.51
CA ILE A 158 11.87 3.69 -8.65
C ILE A 158 11.51 2.34 -9.25
N GLU A 159 11.22 2.30 -10.56
CA GLU A 159 10.92 1.06 -11.29
C GLU A 159 12.09 0.08 -11.30
N THR A 160 13.32 0.58 -11.53
CA THR A 160 14.53 -0.24 -11.50
C THR A 160 14.70 -0.90 -10.13
N GLN A 161 14.57 -0.12 -9.04
CA GLN A 161 14.67 -0.66 -7.68
C GLN A 161 13.54 -1.66 -7.36
N SER A 162 12.34 -1.45 -7.90
CA SER A 162 11.21 -2.35 -7.69
C SER A 162 11.32 -3.69 -8.45
N ASN A 163 12.22 -3.78 -9.43
CA ASN A 163 12.52 -5.01 -10.17
C ASN A 163 13.56 -5.89 -9.47
N LEU A 164 14.23 -5.38 -8.44
CA LEU A 164 15.21 -6.15 -7.68
C LEU A 164 14.52 -6.98 -6.60
N MET A 165 14.87 -8.26 -6.50
CA MET A 165 14.39 -9.14 -5.42
C MET A 165 14.91 -8.66 -4.06
N GLU A 166 16.16 -8.19 -4.01
CA GLU A 166 16.84 -7.67 -2.83
C GLU A 166 17.38 -6.26 -3.09
N PRO A 167 16.52 -5.23 -3.15
CA PRO A 167 16.99 -3.86 -3.33
C PRO A 167 17.80 -3.44 -2.10
N THR A 168 18.93 -2.74 -2.33
CA THR A 168 19.81 -2.27 -1.25
C THR A 168 19.83 -0.74 -1.14
N ALA A 169 19.36 -0.04 -2.17
CA ALA A 169 19.45 1.41 -2.21
C ALA A 169 18.36 2.11 -1.38
N THR A 170 18.78 3.07 -0.57
CA THR A 170 17.91 4.08 0.03
C THR A 170 17.65 5.17 -0.99
N LEU A 171 16.38 5.52 -1.22
CA LEU A 171 16.00 6.63 -2.11
C LEU A 171 15.78 7.90 -1.28
N VAL A 172 16.26 9.02 -1.78
CA VAL A 172 16.11 10.32 -1.12
C VAL A 172 15.58 11.35 -2.11
N GLU A 173 14.46 11.99 -1.79
CA GLU A 173 13.85 13.06 -2.57
C GLU A 173 13.73 14.33 -1.72
N ALA A 174 14.26 15.44 -2.20
CA ALA A 174 14.09 16.73 -1.54
C ALA A 174 12.69 17.30 -1.79
N VAL A 175 12.08 17.89 -0.75
CA VAL A 175 10.76 18.53 -0.78
C VAL A 175 10.82 19.75 0.15
N GLY A 176 10.90 20.94 -0.41
CA GLY A 176 11.16 22.17 0.34
C GLY A 176 12.48 22.10 1.12
N ASP A 177 12.41 22.36 2.41
CA ASP A 177 13.54 22.29 3.35
C ASP A 177 13.76 20.88 3.96
N ARG A 178 12.98 19.89 3.54
CA ARG A 178 13.01 18.53 4.04
C ARG A 178 13.41 17.53 2.97
N CYS A 179 13.73 16.33 3.41
CA CYS A 179 13.97 15.18 2.53
C CYS A 179 13.04 14.03 2.91
N VAL A 180 12.43 13.42 1.91
CA VAL A 180 11.79 12.12 2.05
C VAL A 180 12.85 11.05 1.90
N VAL A 181 13.00 10.20 2.90
CA VAL A 181 13.93 9.07 2.87
C VAL A 181 13.11 7.79 2.80
N VAL A 182 13.36 6.97 1.78
CA VAL A 182 12.70 5.68 1.56
C VAL A 182 13.75 4.58 1.71
N THR A 183 13.65 3.79 2.77
CA THR A 183 14.58 2.66 2.99
C THR A 183 14.29 1.53 2.00
N PRO A 184 15.28 0.66 1.68
CA PRO A 184 15.08 -0.43 0.74
C PRO A 184 13.91 -1.36 1.12
N ALA A 185 13.20 -1.90 0.14
CA ALA A 185 12.16 -2.89 0.38
C ALA A 185 12.73 -4.17 1.02
N ASN A 186 11.89 -4.88 1.75
CA ASN A 186 12.20 -6.25 2.18
C ASN A 186 12.10 -7.21 0.99
N THR A 187 12.73 -8.37 1.11
CA THR A 187 12.39 -9.53 0.30
C THR A 187 10.93 -9.93 0.50
N THR A 188 10.37 -10.67 -0.43
CA THR A 188 9.00 -11.20 -0.31
C THR A 188 8.81 -11.97 1.00
N LEU A 189 7.59 -12.04 1.48
CA LEU A 189 7.22 -12.89 2.61
C LEU A 189 7.44 -14.36 2.26
N THR A 190 7.82 -15.18 3.22
CA THR A 190 7.77 -16.64 3.02
C THR A 190 6.31 -17.12 3.00
N THR A 191 6.08 -18.33 2.50
CA THR A 191 4.75 -18.96 2.53
C THR A 191 4.19 -19.01 3.97
N GLU A 192 5.05 -19.32 4.96
CA GLU A 192 4.66 -19.40 6.36
C GLU A 192 4.27 -18.03 6.94
N GLU A 193 5.00 -16.97 6.60
CA GLU A 193 4.66 -15.60 7.01
C GLU A 193 3.35 -15.13 6.39
N LEU A 194 3.13 -15.49 5.13
CA LEU A 194 1.90 -15.16 4.42
C LEU A 194 0.71 -15.94 4.99
N ASP A 195 0.86 -17.26 5.19
CA ASP A 195 -0.15 -18.09 5.84
C ASP A 195 -0.52 -17.55 7.22
N HIS A 196 0.49 -17.23 8.05
CA HIS A 196 0.24 -16.66 9.36
C HIS A 196 -0.64 -15.41 9.32
N SER A 197 -0.44 -14.56 8.32
CA SER A 197 -1.25 -13.34 8.16
C SER A 197 -2.69 -13.65 7.73
N PHE A 198 -2.90 -14.67 6.92
CA PHE A 198 -4.24 -15.09 6.47
C PHE A 198 -4.98 -16.00 7.46
N ASP A 199 -4.25 -16.78 8.26
CA ASP A 199 -4.80 -17.69 9.28
C ASP A 199 -5.23 -16.96 10.57
N LEU A 200 -5.09 -15.62 10.65
CA LEU A 200 -5.59 -14.84 11.78
C LEU A 200 -7.12 -14.96 11.89
N PRO A 201 -7.69 -14.88 13.10
CA PRO A 201 -9.12 -15.06 13.34
C PRO A 201 -9.95 -13.85 12.88
N TYR A 202 -10.03 -13.64 11.58
CA TYR A 202 -10.83 -12.58 11.00
C TYR A 202 -12.33 -12.84 11.18
N GLU A 203 -13.07 -11.83 11.65
CA GLU A 203 -14.53 -11.88 11.81
C GLU A 203 -15.28 -12.10 10.48
N ARG A 204 -14.71 -11.69 9.35
CA ARG A 204 -15.32 -11.76 8.02
C ARG A 204 -16.77 -11.23 8.00
N ALA A 205 -17.00 -10.15 8.72
CA ALA A 205 -18.29 -9.48 8.82
C ALA A 205 -18.12 -7.95 8.86
N PRO A 206 -19.11 -7.19 8.40
CA PRO A 206 -19.12 -5.74 8.60
C PRO A 206 -19.17 -5.42 10.09
N HIS A 207 -18.49 -4.32 10.47
CA HIS A 207 -18.51 -3.89 11.87
C HIS A 207 -19.94 -3.65 12.37
N PRO A 208 -20.32 -4.07 13.59
CA PRO A 208 -21.69 -3.97 14.13
C PRO A 208 -22.31 -2.57 14.08
N ARG A 209 -21.48 -1.51 14.10
CA ARG A 209 -21.94 -0.11 13.95
C ARG A 209 -22.71 0.16 12.65
N TYR A 210 -22.59 -0.70 11.67
CA TYR A 210 -23.27 -0.59 10.37
C TYR A 210 -24.58 -1.37 10.30
N ALA A 211 -24.94 -2.11 11.36
CA ALA A 211 -26.21 -2.83 11.43
C ALA A 211 -27.39 -1.88 11.19
N GLY A 212 -28.31 -2.25 10.32
CA GLY A 212 -29.49 -1.46 9.97
C GLY A 212 -29.23 -0.23 9.07
N LYS A 213 -28.01 0.00 8.60
CA LYS A 213 -27.66 1.15 7.73
C LYS A 213 -27.66 0.83 6.24
N GLY A 214 -28.01 -0.38 5.86
CA GLY A 214 -27.97 -0.89 4.49
C GLY A 214 -26.69 -1.68 4.19
N ASP A 215 -26.72 -2.44 3.12
CA ASP A 215 -25.62 -3.29 2.69
C ASP A 215 -24.43 -2.45 2.23
N ILE A 216 -23.22 -2.98 2.42
CA ILE A 216 -21.98 -2.40 1.90
C ILE A 216 -21.64 -3.14 0.61
N PRO A 217 -21.81 -2.53 -0.59
CA PRO A 217 -21.68 -3.25 -1.86
C PRO A 217 -20.32 -3.94 -2.05
N ALA A 218 -19.22 -3.31 -1.63
CA ALA A 218 -17.89 -3.92 -1.70
C ALA A 218 -17.79 -5.18 -0.82
N TRP A 219 -18.41 -5.17 0.36
CA TRP A 219 -18.45 -6.33 1.23
C TRP A 219 -19.23 -7.48 0.59
N GLU A 220 -20.43 -7.21 0.09
CA GLU A 220 -21.27 -8.22 -0.57
C GLU A 220 -20.56 -8.89 -1.74
N MET A 221 -19.72 -8.15 -2.47
CA MET A 221 -18.99 -8.66 -3.60
C MET A 221 -17.83 -9.59 -3.21
N ILE A 222 -17.13 -9.30 -2.11
CA ILE A 222 -15.86 -9.99 -1.78
C ILE A 222 -15.97 -10.98 -0.61
N ARG A 223 -17.07 -10.99 0.14
CA ARG A 223 -17.19 -11.77 1.38
C ARG A 223 -16.91 -13.27 1.24
N HIS A 224 -17.15 -13.83 0.06
CA HIS A 224 -16.91 -15.23 -0.25
C HIS A 224 -15.73 -15.43 -1.21
N SER A 225 -14.80 -14.47 -1.30
CA SER A 225 -13.56 -14.63 -2.05
C SER A 225 -12.41 -15.05 -1.15
N VAL A 226 -11.49 -15.84 -1.70
CA VAL A 226 -10.30 -16.34 -1.04
C VAL A 226 -9.08 -15.90 -1.84
N ASN A 227 -8.17 -15.17 -1.19
CA ASN A 227 -6.93 -14.73 -1.82
C ASN A 227 -5.85 -15.78 -1.61
N ILE A 228 -5.19 -16.23 -2.69
CA ILE A 228 -4.26 -17.36 -2.66
C ILE A 228 -2.79 -16.96 -2.87
N HIS A 229 -2.52 -15.77 -3.40
CA HIS A 229 -1.18 -15.23 -3.58
C HIS A 229 -1.16 -13.69 -3.58
N ARG A 230 0.02 -13.13 -3.47
CA ARG A 230 0.33 -11.71 -3.56
C ARG A 230 1.39 -11.49 -4.65
N GLY A 231 1.49 -10.23 -5.11
CA GLY A 231 2.41 -9.85 -6.16
C GLY A 231 1.84 -10.02 -7.57
N CYS A 232 2.45 -9.33 -8.54
CA CYS A 232 2.07 -9.42 -9.94
C CYS A 232 3.19 -8.90 -10.84
N PHE A 233 3.68 -9.70 -11.77
CA PHE A 233 4.67 -9.29 -12.77
C PHE A 233 4.07 -8.89 -14.13
N GLY A 234 2.75 -8.74 -14.21
CA GLY A 234 2.03 -8.47 -15.47
C GLY A 234 2.35 -7.13 -16.12
N GLY A 235 2.76 -6.12 -15.37
CA GLY A 235 3.21 -4.82 -15.91
C GLY A 235 2.15 -4.04 -16.69
N CYS A 236 0.85 -4.28 -16.44
CA CYS A 236 -0.23 -3.58 -17.13
C CYS A 236 -0.19 -2.08 -16.81
N SER A 237 -0.17 -1.23 -17.84
CA SER A 237 0.01 0.23 -17.71
C SER A 237 -1.04 0.95 -16.85
N PHE A 238 -2.22 0.38 -16.71
CA PHE A 238 -3.34 0.93 -15.91
C PHE A 238 -3.37 0.41 -14.47
N CYS A 239 -2.50 -0.56 -14.11
CA CYS A 239 -2.65 -1.33 -12.87
C CYS A 239 -1.52 -1.01 -11.89
N THR A 240 -1.86 -0.69 -10.65
CA THR A 240 -0.92 -0.36 -9.59
C THR A 240 -0.62 -1.52 -8.64
N ILE A 241 -1.16 -2.72 -8.90
CA ILE A 241 -0.97 -3.89 -8.02
C ILE A 241 0.51 -4.24 -7.89
N SER A 242 1.26 -4.31 -9.00
CA SER A 242 2.69 -4.59 -8.98
C SER A 242 3.51 -3.53 -8.26
N ALA A 243 3.12 -2.25 -8.36
CA ALA A 243 3.78 -1.15 -7.66
C ALA A 243 3.55 -1.18 -6.14
N HIS A 244 2.42 -1.78 -5.69
CA HIS A 244 2.10 -1.90 -4.27
C HIS A 244 2.50 -3.27 -3.69
N GLN A 245 2.08 -4.36 -4.31
CA GLN A 245 2.34 -5.72 -3.80
C GLN A 245 3.72 -6.28 -4.19
N GLY A 246 4.42 -5.62 -5.11
CA GLY A 246 5.67 -6.11 -5.68
C GLY A 246 5.48 -6.95 -6.94
N LYS A 247 6.59 -7.25 -7.59
CA LYS A 247 6.64 -7.95 -8.89
C LYS A 247 6.98 -9.44 -8.75
N PHE A 248 7.26 -9.89 -7.55
CA PHE A 248 7.54 -11.30 -7.23
C PHE A 248 6.33 -11.93 -6.57
N ILE A 249 6.03 -13.15 -6.98
CA ILE A 249 4.85 -13.87 -6.50
C ILE A 249 5.18 -14.53 -5.18
N ASN A 250 4.28 -14.34 -4.23
CA ASN A 250 4.29 -14.98 -2.93
C ASN A 250 2.97 -15.73 -2.76
N SER A 251 3.01 -17.05 -2.60
CA SER A 251 1.85 -17.93 -2.57
C SER A 251 1.61 -18.52 -1.19
N ARG A 252 0.34 -18.62 -0.82
CA ARG A 252 -0.09 -19.34 0.39
C ARG A 252 0.06 -20.85 0.19
N SER A 253 0.16 -21.58 1.30
CA SER A 253 0.05 -23.04 1.26
C SER A 253 -1.38 -23.48 0.94
N GLU A 254 -1.52 -24.66 0.34
CA GLU A 254 -2.83 -25.28 0.11
C GLU A 254 -3.59 -25.50 1.42
N ARG A 255 -2.88 -25.86 2.49
CA ARG A 255 -3.45 -26.04 3.84
C ARG A 255 -4.17 -24.77 4.29
N SER A 256 -3.50 -23.62 4.23
CA SER A 256 -4.07 -22.33 4.64
C SER A 256 -5.26 -21.94 3.76
N ILE A 257 -5.15 -22.12 2.44
CA ILE A 257 -6.23 -21.84 1.49
C ILE A 257 -7.46 -22.69 1.76
N LEU A 258 -7.28 -24.01 1.93
CA LEU A 258 -8.38 -24.95 2.17
C LEU A 258 -9.06 -24.69 3.52
N ALA A 259 -8.29 -24.36 4.55
CA ALA A 259 -8.84 -23.98 5.87
C ALA A 259 -9.72 -22.73 5.77
N GLU A 260 -9.30 -21.71 4.99
CA GLU A 260 -10.11 -20.51 4.76
C GLU A 260 -11.38 -20.83 3.92
N VAL A 261 -11.26 -21.64 2.88
CA VAL A 261 -12.41 -22.10 2.09
C VAL A 261 -13.43 -22.80 2.99
N GLU A 262 -12.98 -23.71 3.85
CA GLU A 262 -13.86 -24.42 4.79
C GLU A 262 -14.56 -23.44 5.76
N HIS A 263 -13.83 -22.44 6.26
CA HIS A 263 -14.41 -21.39 7.10
C HIS A 263 -15.48 -20.58 6.34
N VAL A 264 -15.21 -20.19 5.10
CA VAL A 264 -16.16 -19.44 4.25
C VAL A 264 -17.42 -20.25 3.97
N VAL A 265 -17.26 -21.53 3.62
CA VAL A 265 -18.40 -22.44 3.35
C VAL A 265 -19.30 -22.61 4.56
N LYS A 266 -18.73 -22.60 5.77
CA LYS A 266 -19.48 -22.71 7.04
C LYS A 266 -20.02 -21.36 7.53
N SER A 267 -19.70 -20.25 6.88
CA SER A 267 -20.09 -18.91 7.34
C SER A 267 -21.58 -18.66 7.14
N PRO A 268 -22.23 -17.88 8.04
CA PRO A 268 -23.62 -17.48 7.86
C PRO A 268 -23.85 -16.75 6.54
N GLY A 269 -24.88 -17.14 5.80
CA GLY A 269 -25.24 -16.52 4.53
C GLY A 269 -24.41 -16.97 3.33
N PHE A 270 -23.62 -18.05 3.44
CA PHE A 270 -23.00 -18.69 2.29
C PHE A 270 -24.06 -19.24 1.33
N LYS A 271 -23.96 -18.88 0.05
CA LYS A 271 -24.99 -19.16 -0.97
C LYS A 271 -24.64 -20.36 -1.87
N GLY A 272 -23.67 -21.19 -1.47
CA GLY A 272 -23.25 -22.38 -2.21
C GLY A 272 -22.21 -22.14 -3.30
N TYR A 273 -21.63 -20.94 -3.39
CA TYR A 273 -20.54 -20.62 -4.34
C TYR A 273 -19.50 -19.68 -3.72
N LEU A 274 -18.25 -19.84 -4.11
CA LEU A 274 -17.18 -18.91 -3.86
C LEU A 274 -17.18 -17.86 -4.97
N SER A 275 -17.09 -16.58 -4.60
CA SER A 275 -17.08 -15.51 -5.59
C SER A 275 -15.76 -15.43 -6.35
N ASP A 276 -14.66 -15.79 -5.70
CA ASP A 276 -13.34 -15.83 -6.29
C ASP A 276 -12.40 -16.70 -5.45
N VAL A 277 -11.50 -17.44 -6.12
CA VAL A 277 -10.34 -18.12 -5.53
C VAL A 277 -9.14 -17.72 -6.38
N GLY A 278 -8.43 -16.68 -5.97
CA GLY A 278 -7.40 -16.09 -6.82
C GLY A 278 -6.62 -14.99 -6.10
N ALA A 279 -6.28 -13.95 -6.86
CA ALA A 279 -5.67 -12.73 -6.35
C ALA A 279 -6.27 -11.52 -7.06
N PRO A 280 -5.98 -10.29 -6.62
CA PRO A 280 -6.40 -9.07 -7.35
C PRO A 280 -5.82 -8.96 -8.77
N SER A 281 -4.84 -9.79 -9.10
CA SER A 281 -4.18 -9.91 -10.41
C SER A 281 -4.68 -11.14 -11.18
N ALA A 282 -4.09 -11.40 -12.36
CA ALA A 282 -4.21 -12.71 -13.00
C ALA A 282 -3.73 -13.82 -12.05
N ASN A 283 -4.27 -15.02 -12.21
CA ASN A 283 -3.82 -16.15 -11.39
C ASN A 283 -2.36 -16.51 -11.71
N MET A 284 -1.49 -16.18 -10.75
CA MET A 284 -0.05 -16.46 -10.79
C MET A 284 0.37 -17.37 -9.61
N TYR A 285 -0.55 -18.14 -9.09
CA TYR A 285 -0.31 -19.03 -7.95
C TYR A 285 0.84 -19.99 -8.22
N ARG A 286 1.80 -20.07 -7.30
CA ARG A 286 3.04 -20.87 -7.39
C ARG A 286 3.93 -20.56 -8.61
N MET A 287 3.75 -19.37 -9.19
CA MET A 287 4.72 -18.82 -10.14
C MET A 287 5.79 -18.05 -9.36
N GLY A 288 6.98 -17.92 -9.95
CA GLY A 288 8.03 -17.03 -9.41
C GLY A 288 7.84 -15.58 -9.87
N GLY A 289 8.91 -14.95 -10.33
CA GLY A 289 8.86 -13.70 -11.03
C GLY A 289 8.80 -13.89 -12.55
N ARG A 290 8.99 -12.80 -13.29
CA ARG A 290 9.02 -12.78 -14.75
C ARG A 290 10.24 -13.52 -15.31
N ASP A 291 11.35 -13.43 -14.62
CA ASP A 291 12.63 -14.03 -14.96
C ASP A 291 12.98 -15.11 -13.95
N ARG A 292 13.01 -16.36 -14.41
CA ARG A 292 13.27 -17.53 -13.57
C ARG A 292 14.71 -17.64 -13.09
N GLU A 293 15.66 -17.02 -13.80
CA GLU A 293 17.06 -17.03 -13.40
C GLU A 293 17.35 -16.00 -12.29
N LEU A 294 16.53 -14.95 -12.20
CA LEU A 294 16.60 -13.92 -11.18
C LEU A 294 15.66 -14.16 -9.99
N CYS A 295 14.81 -15.17 -10.08
CA CYS A 295 13.86 -15.58 -9.05
C CYS A 295 14.26 -16.88 -8.39
#